data_c4be2d4ba427bf2864762c1ac7ed9321
#
_entry.id   c4be2d4ba427bf2864762c1ac7ed9321
#
_cell.length_a   1.000
_cell.length_b   1.000
_cell.length_c   1.000
_cell.angle_alpha   90.00
_cell.angle_beta   90.00
_cell.angle_gamma   90.00
#
_symmetry.space_group_name_H-M   'P 1'
#
loop_
_entity.id
_entity.type
_entity.pdbx_description
1 polymer ?
#
loop_
_entity_poly.entity_id
_entity_poly.type
_entity_poly.pdbx_seq_one_letter_code
_entity_poly.pdbx_strand_id
1 'polypeptide(L)'
;MIASFKCRDTEAMFAGKRIGRFIGIEAVAMRKLALLNVAERIEDMRVPPGNRLEALKGKRQGQWSVRINDQWRICFKFKGGSAVDVEIVDYH
;
A
#
# COMPACT_ATOMS: atom_id res chain seq x y z
N MET A 1 3.50 -2.11 11.54
CA MET A 1 3.55 -0.66 11.28
C MET A 1 4.20 -0.39 9.94
N ILE A 2 3.96 0.77 9.36
CA ILE A 2 4.68 1.19 8.16
C ILE A 2 6.01 1.78 8.63
N ALA A 3 7.11 1.14 8.25
CA ALA A 3 8.44 1.55 8.67
C ALA A 3 9.10 2.53 7.70
N SER A 4 8.77 2.45 6.41
CA SER A 4 9.33 3.37 5.42
C SER A 4 8.43 3.49 4.20
N PHE A 5 8.58 4.59 3.49
CA PHE A 5 7.89 4.84 2.23
C PHE A 5 8.93 4.98 1.12
N LYS A 6 8.64 4.45 -0.03
CA LYS A 6 9.48 4.62 -1.22
C LYS A 6 9.10 5.88 -1.99
N CYS A 7 7.87 6.36 -1.82
CA CYS A 7 7.32 7.48 -2.57
C CYS A 7 6.96 8.62 -1.61
N ARG A 8 7.51 9.81 -1.86
CA ARG A 8 7.24 10.99 -1.03
C ARG A 8 5.77 11.39 -1.03
N ASP A 9 5.11 11.25 -2.17
CA ASP A 9 3.69 11.61 -2.28
C ASP A 9 2.83 10.68 -1.44
N THR A 10 3.14 9.38 -1.42
CA THR A 10 2.42 8.43 -0.59
C THR A 10 2.61 8.75 0.89
N GLU A 11 3.84 9.04 1.28
CA GLU A 11 4.16 9.42 2.66
C GLU A 11 3.42 10.69 3.06
N ALA A 12 3.44 11.71 2.21
CA ALA A 12 2.79 12.98 2.49
C ALA A 12 1.28 12.81 2.63
N MET A 13 0.67 12.02 1.76
CA MET A 13 -0.76 11.76 1.86
C MET A 13 -1.10 11.04 3.15
N PHE A 14 -0.30 10.05 3.54
CA PHE A 14 -0.53 9.33 4.80
C PHE A 14 -0.39 10.25 6.01
N ALA A 15 0.44 11.27 5.90
CA ALA A 15 0.60 12.28 6.95
C ALA A 15 -0.52 13.32 6.97
N GLY A 16 -1.47 13.22 6.05
CA GLY A 16 -2.63 14.10 6.01
C GLY A 16 -2.60 15.19 4.96
N LYS A 17 -1.59 15.21 4.09
CA LYS A 17 -1.50 16.21 3.02
C LYS A 17 -2.32 15.79 1.81
N ARG A 18 -2.86 16.77 1.12
CA ARG A 18 -3.57 16.53 -0.13
C ARG A 18 -2.59 16.48 -1.27
N ILE A 19 -2.61 15.36 -1.99
CA ILE A 19 -1.74 15.14 -3.15
C ILE A 19 -2.61 15.07 -4.39
N GLY A 20 -2.40 16.00 -5.32
CA GLY A 20 -3.27 16.16 -6.48
C GLY A 20 -3.56 14.88 -7.25
N ARG A 21 -2.52 14.10 -7.56
CA ARG A 21 -2.69 12.89 -8.36
C ARG A 21 -3.44 11.77 -7.61
N PHE A 22 -3.59 11.88 -6.29
CA PHE A 22 -4.29 10.88 -5.48
C PHE A 22 -5.67 11.30 -5.02
N ILE A 23 -6.16 12.47 -5.43
CA ILE A 23 -7.43 12.99 -4.92
C ILE A 23 -8.58 11.99 -5.12
N GLY A 24 -8.65 11.38 -6.29
CA GLY A 24 -9.76 10.46 -6.60
C GLY A 24 -9.71 9.13 -5.85
N ILE A 25 -8.58 8.79 -5.24
CA ILE A 25 -8.42 7.51 -4.52
C ILE A 25 -8.11 7.70 -3.04
N GLU A 26 -8.06 8.95 -2.59
CA GLU A 26 -7.56 9.30 -1.25
C GLU A 26 -8.26 8.53 -0.13
N ALA A 27 -9.59 8.51 -0.13
CA ALA A 27 -10.33 7.87 0.95
C ALA A 27 -10.04 6.37 1.05
N VAL A 28 -10.04 5.67 -0.09
CA VAL A 28 -9.77 4.23 -0.14
C VAL A 28 -8.32 3.95 0.20
N ALA A 29 -7.40 4.74 -0.37
CA ALA A 29 -5.98 4.58 -0.12
C ALA A 29 -5.63 4.78 1.35
N MET A 30 -6.16 5.82 1.98
CA MET A 30 -5.91 6.10 3.40
C MET A 30 -6.41 4.97 4.28
N ARG A 31 -7.59 4.43 3.98
CA ARG A 31 -8.14 3.31 4.73
C ARG A 31 -7.23 2.08 4.65
N LYS A 32 -6.74 1.78 3.45
CA LYS A 32 -5.87 0.62 3.25
C LYS A 32 -4.48 0.81 3.83
N LEU A 33 -3.95 2.03 3.77
CA LEU A 33 -2.68 2.35 4.44
C LEU A 33 -2.81 2.23 5.96
N ALA A 34 -3.96 2.62 6.51
CA ALA A 34 -4.20 2.47 7.94
C ALA A 34 -4.24 0.98 8.35
N LEU A 35 -4.88 0.14 7.53
CA LEU A 35 -4.86 -1.31 7.75
C LEU A 35 -3.44 -1.85 7.72
N LEU A 36 -2.66 -1.43 6.73
CA LEU A 36 -1.27 -1.86 6.59
C LEU A 36 -0.43 -1.42 7.80
N ASN A 37 -0.72 -0.23 8.31
CA ASN A 37 0.03 0.30 9.44
C ASN A 37 -0.17 -0.50 10.73
N VAL A 38 -1.32 -1.15 10.88
CA VAL A 38 -1.60 -1.95 12.08
C VAL A 38 -1.43 -3.46 11.85
N ALA A 39 -1.16 -3.88 10.63
CA ALA A 39 -0.97 -5.29 10.32
C ALA A 39 0.29 -5.82 11.02
N GLU A 40 0.16 -6.97 11.64
CA GLU A 40 1.28 -7.65 12.30
C GLU A 40 1.86 -8.75 11.44
N ARG A 41 1.05 -9.30 10.55
CA ARG A 41 1.44 -10.35 9.62
C ARG A 41 0.89 -10.03 8.24
N ILE A 42 1.54 -10.54 7.21
CA ILE A 42 1.10 -10.29 5.84
C ILE A 42 -0.32 -10.82 5.61
N GLU A 43 -0.70 -11.91 6.26
CA GLU A 43 -2.04 -12.50 6.13
C GLU A 43 -3.15 -11.54 6.57
N ASP A 44 -2.83 -10.59 7.45
CA ASP A 44 -3.81 -9.59 7.90
C ASP A 44 -4.31 -8.75 6.73
N MET A 45 -3.51 -8.62 5.67
CA MET A 45 -3.89 -7.84 4.49
C MET A 45 -4.75 -8.63 3.50
N ARG A 46 -5.06 -9.88 3.79
CA ARG A 46 -6.02 -10.64 2.98
C ARG A 46 -7.47 -10.24 3.25
N VAL A 47 -7.71 -9.51 4.31
CA VAL A 47 -9.05 -9.07 4.71
C VAL A 47 -9.11 -7.55 4.65
N PRO A 48 -10.10 -6.97 4.00
CA PRO A 48 -11.20 -7.61 3.26
C PRO A 48 -10.73 -8.24 1.94
N PRO A 49 -11.48 -9.21 1.39
CA PRO A 49 -11.08 -9.88 0.14
C PRO A 49 -10.84 -8.92 -1.03
N GLY A 50 -11.51 -7.78 -1.04
CA GLY A 50 -11.32 -6.75 -2.07
C GLY A 50 -9.91 -6.18 -2.12
N ASN A 51 -9.08 -6.39 -1.09
CA ASN A 51 -7.67 -5.98 -1.10
C ASN A 51 -6.88 -6.72 -2.17
N ARG A 52 -7.28 -7.93 -2.52
CA ARG A 52 -6.60 -8.75 -3.51
C ARG A 52 -5.09 -8.77 -3.28
N LEU A 53 -4.69 -9.19 -2.08
CA LEU A 53 -3.28 -9.30 -1.73
C LEU A 53 -2.56 -10.23 -2.70
N GLU A 54 -1.48 -9.77 -3.31
CA GLU A 54 -0.69 -10.54 -4.26
C GLU A 54 0.79 -10.42 -3.96
N ALA A 55 1.50 -11.55 -4.09
CA ALA A 55 2.96 -11.56 -4.13
C ALA A 55 3.38 -11.19 -5.56
N LEU A 56 4.24 -10.21 -5.71
CA LEU A 56 4.66 -9.72 -7.02
C LEU A 56 5.85 -10.51 -7.55
N LYS A 57 6.01 -10.48 -8.88
CA LYS A 57 7.04 -11.24 -9.59
C LYS A 57 7.90 -10.31 -10.43
N GLY A 58 8.92 -10.88 -11.09
CA GLY A 58 9.79 -10.13 -11.97
C GLY A 58 10.59 -9.08 -11.24
N LYS A 59 10.60 -7.86 -11.73
CA LYS A 59 11.35 -6.76 -11.13
C LYS A 59 10.88 -6.38 -9.73
N ARG A 60 9.65 -6.76 -9.38
CA ARG A 60 9.09 -6.48 -8.07
C ARG A 60 9.07 -7.70 -7.16
N GLN A 61 9.80 -8.76 -7.50
CA GLN A 61 9.88 -9.95 -6.67
C GLN A 61 10.29 -9.60 -5.25
N GLY A 62 9.61 -10.18 -4.26
CA GLY A 62 9.81 -9.84 -2.85
C GLY A 62 8.87 -8.78 -2.34
N GLN A 63 8.08 -8.18 -3.24
CA GLN A 63 7.07 -7.22 -2.86
C GLN A 63 5.68 -7.85 -2.87
N TRP A 64 4.77 -7.17 -2.16
CA TRP A 64 3.35 -7.49 -2.13
C TRP A 64 2.57 -6.30 -2.65
N SER A 65 1.35 -6.52 -3.10
CA SER A 65 0.46 -5.43 -3.44
C SER A 65 -0.94 -5.66 -2.92
N VAL A 66 -1.62 -4.56 -2.59
CA VAL A 66 -3.06 -4.57 -2.32
C VAL A 66 -3.73 -3.59 -3.27
N ARG A 67 -4.94 -3.94 -3.69
CA ARG A 67 -5.69 -3.16 -4.68
C ARG A 67 -6.36 -1.96 -4.02
N ILE A 68 -6.25 -0.80 -4.66
CA ILE A 68 -7.07 0.38 -4.31
C ILE A 68 -8.29 0.41 -5.23
N ASN A 69 -8.06 0.34 -6.54
CA ASN A 69 -9.09 0.23 -7.56
C ASN A 69 -8.49 -0.46 -8.79
N ASP A 70 -9.15 -0.38 -9.95
CA ASP A 70 -8.66 -1.06 -11.16
C ASP A 70 -7.34 -0.49 -11.67
N GLN A 71 -7.01 0.74 -11.29
CA GLN A 71 -5.81 1.43 -11.77
C GLN A 71 -4.69 1.47 -10.74
N TRP A 72 -5.02 1.65 -9.47
CA TRP A 72 -4.05 1.96 -8.42
C TRP A 72 -3.89 0.80 -7.44
N ARG A 73 -2.64 0.54 -7.04
CA ARG A 73 -2.30 -0.45 -6.02
C ARG A 73 -1.29 0.12 -5.05
N ILE A 74 -1.26 -0.43 -3.83
CA ILE A 74 -0.22 -0.14 -2.85
C ILE A 74 0.78 -1.28 -2.92
N CYS A 75 2.04 -0.97 -3.21
CA CYS A 75 3.13 -1.95 -3.25
C CYS A 75 4.04 -1.75 -2.05
N PHE A 76 4.53 -2.85 -1.49
CA PHE A 76 5.37 -2.79 -0.28
C PHE A 76 6.09 -4.11 -0.08
N LYS A 77 7.13 -4.09 0.75
CA LYS A 77 7.75 -5.29 1.31
C LYS A 77 7.28 -5.45 2.74
N PHE A 78 7.25 -6.68 3.24
CA PHE A 78 6.83 -6.94 4.61
C PHE A 78 7.92 -7.72 5.30
N LYS A 79 8.53 -7.12 6.33
CA LYS A 79 9.68 -7.70 7.04
C LYS A 79 9.53 -7.50 8.53
N GLY A 80 9.66 -8.57 9.30
CA GLY A 80 9.65 -8.47 10.75
C GLY A 80 8.41 -7.81 11.33
N GLY A 81 7.25 -8.03 10.68
CA GLY A 81 5.99 -7.44 11.14
C GLY A 81 5.79 -5.98 10.71
N SER A 82 6.65 -5.47 9.82
CA SER A 82 6.53 -4.08 9.35
C SER A 82 6.49 -4.01 7.83
N ALA A 83 5.74 -3.03 7.32
CA ALA A 83 5.72 -2.72 5.90
C ALA A 83 6.83 -1.73 5.58
N VAL A 84 7.65 -2.02 4.57
CA VAL A 84 8.75 -1.16 4.15
C VAL A 84 8.62 -0.84 2.67
N ASP A 85 9.19 0.29 2.26
CA ASP A 85 9.19 0.77 0.88
C ASP A 85 7.76 0.87 0.32
N VAL A 86 6.87 1.43 1.11
CA VAL A 86 5.45 1.55 0.73
C VAL A 86 5.28 2.64 -0.32
N GLU A 87 4.57 2.31 -1.40
CA GLU A 87 4.28 3.27 -2.46
C GLU A 87 2.94 2.95 -3.13
N ILE A 88 2.25 4.00 -3.56
CA ILE A 88 1.05 3.86 -4.39
C ILE A 88 1.51 3.95 -5.84
N VAL A 89 1.14 2.96 -6.63
CA VAL A 89 1.53 2.90 -8.05
C VAL A 89 0.31 2.80 -8.95
N ASP A 90 0.46 3.41 -10.13
CA ASP A 90 -0.49 3.28 -11.23
C ASP A 90 -0.18 1.95 -11.91
N TYR A 91 -1.09 1.00 -11.79
CA TYR A 91 -0.81 -0.39 -12.09
C TYR A 91 -1.79 -0.94 -13.13
N HIS A 92 -1.38 -0.93 -14.38
CA HIS A 92 -2.19 -1.55 -15.44
C HIS A 92 -1.31 -1.96 -16.62
#